data_e30cdea75030e49cc2c56d1555aa2148
#
_entry.id   e30cdea75030e49cc2c56d1555aa2148
#
_cell.length_a   1.000
_cell.length_b   1.000
_cell.length_c   1.000
_cell.angle_alpha   90.00
_cell.angle_beta   90.00
_cell.angle_gamma   90.00
#
_symmetry.space_group_name_H-M   'P 1'
#
loop_
_entity.id
_entity.type
_entity.pdbx_description
1 polymer ?
#
loop_
_entity_poly.entity_id
_entity_poly.type
_entity_poly.pdbx_seq_one_letter_code
_entity_poly.pdbx_strand_id
1 'polypeptide(L)'
;MKTDIEIAQEAVMEPIGKVAEKIGIGEDDLELYGKYKAKLSNELIKRVEERPDGKLVLMTAINQTPAGEGKTTTSIGLAQAFCKMGKKAILALRE
;
A
#
# COMPACT_ATOMS: atom_id res chain seq x y z
N MET A 1 -10.21 23.52 8.36
CA MET A 1 -9.48 22.40 7.75
C MET A 1 -8.67 21.67 8.82
N LYS A 2 -8.71 20.34 8.81
CA LYS A 2 -8.01 19.55 9.82
C LYS A 2 -6.51 19.53 9.56
N THR A 3 -5.73 19.54 10.63
CA THR A 3 -4.27 19.36 10.53
C THR A 3 -3.94 17.90 10.22
N ASP A 4 -2.71 17.64 9.75
CA ASP A 4 -2.26 16.28 9.48
C ASP A 4 -2.32 15.39 10.73
N ILE A 5 -2.02 15.96 11.89
CA ILE A 5 -2.09 15.23 13.16
C ILE A 5 -3.53 14.84 13.49
N GLU A 6 -4.47 15.76 13.30
CA GLU A 6 -5.89 15.49 13.56
C GLU A 6 -6.42 14.41 12.63
N ILE A 7 -6.06 14.46 11.36
CA ILE A 7 -6.45 13.43 10.37
C ILE A 7 -5.89 12.07 10.80
N ALA A 8 -4.62 12.01 11.19
CA ALA A 8 -3.99 10.77 11.62
C ALA A 8 -4.64 10.20 12.89
N GLN A 9 -4.99 11.04 13.84
CA GLN A 9 -5.62 10.60 15.09
C GLN A 9 -7.05 10.10 14.88
N GLU A 10 -7.79 10.67 13.94
CA GLU A 10 -9.15 10.26 13.63
C GLU A 10 -9.22 9.04 12.72
N ALA A 11 -8.14 8.70 12.05
CA ALA A 11 -8.11 7.55 11.16
C ALA A 11 -8.29 6.25 11.93
N VAL A 12 -9.14 5.37 11.40
CA VAL A 12 -9.36 4.04 11.97
C VAL A 12 -8.61 3.04 11.10
N MET A 13 -7.63 2.37 11.69
CA MET A 13 -6.85 1.35 10.99
C MET A 13 -7.62 0.05 10.91
N GLU A 14 -7.70 -0.53 9.72
CA GLU A 14 -8.27 -1.86 9.56
C GLU A 14 -7.21 -2.93 9.89
N PRO A 15 -7.62 -4.08 10.45
CA PRO A 15 -6.70 -5.20 10.62
C PRO A 15 -6.07 -5.60 9.29
N ILE A 16 -4.80 -5.97 9.31
CA ILE A 16 -4.06 -6.26 8.08
C ILE A 16 -4.66 -7.42 7.28
N GLY A 17 -5.28 -8.39 7.97
CA GLY A 17 -5.96 -9.47 7.28
C GLY A 17 -7.10 -9.00 6.38
N LYS A 18 -7.87 -8.01 6.83
CA LYS A 18 -8.94 -7.43 6.03
C LYS A 18 -8.42 -6.63 4.85
N VAL A 19 -7.33 -5.91 5.04
CA VAL A 19 -6.68 -5.19 3.94
C VAL A 19 -6.18 -6.16 2.88
N ALA A 20 -5.57 -7.28 3.31
CA ALA A 20 -5.08 -8.29 2.39
C ALA A 20 -6.22 -8.96 1.59
N GLU A 21 -7.38 -9.18 2.21
CA GLU A 21 -8.53 -9.74 1.50
C GLU A 21 -8.97 -8.89 0.30
N LYS A 22 -8.83 -7.58 0.40
CA LYS A 22 -9.20 -6.66 -0.69
C LYS A 22 -8.39 -6.90 -1.96
N ILE A 23 -7.19 -7.44 -1.83
CA ILE A 23 -6.34 -7.77 -2.98
C ILE A 23 -6.23 -9.27 -3.21
N GLY A 24 -7.09 -10.05 -2.58
CA GLY A 24 -7.17 -11.49 -2.81
C GLY A 24 -6.16 -12.34 -2.07
N ILE A 25 -5.54 -11.81 -1.00
CA ILE A 25 -4.60 -12.55 -0.19
C ILE A 25 -5.32 -13.06 1.07
N GLY A 26 -5.29 -14.38 1.29
CA GLY A 26 -5.90 -14.99 2.47
C GLY A 26 -4.98 -14.94 3.69
N GLU A 27 -5.55 -15.16 4.87
CA GLU A 27 -4.78 -15.13 6.11
C GLU A 27 -3.67 -16.18 6.15
N ASP A 28 -3.87 -17.33 5.50
CA ASP A 28 -2.87 -18.39 5.44
C ASP A 28 -1.60 -17.96 4.71
N ASP A 29 -1.68 -16.93 3.91
CA ASP A 29 -0.56 -16.38 3.16
C ASP A 29 0.18 -15.27 3.90
N LEU A 30 -0.23 -14.96 5.13
CA LEU A 30 0.34 -13.88 5.93
C LEU A 30 1.09 -14.43 7.14
N GLU A 31 2.22 -13.81 7.46
CA GLU A 31 2.89 -13.95 8.75
C GLU A 31 2.61 -12.69 9.54
N LEU A 32 1.76 -12.80 10.57
CA LEU A 32 1.29 -11.63 11.31
C LEU A 32 2.33 -11.12 12.30
N TYR A 33 2.53 -9.82 12.30
CA TYR A 33 3.30 -9.07 13.30
C TYR A 33 2.35 -8.11 13.99
N GLY A 34 1.53 -8.64 14.89
CA GLY A 34 0.46 -7.88 15.52
C GLY A 34 -0.75 -7.74 14.60
N LYS A 35 -1.57 -6.73 14.86
CA LYS A 35 -2.87 -6.57 14.19
C LYS A 35 -2.80 -5.87 12.84
N TYR A 36 -1.81 -5.00 12.66
CA TYR A 36 -1.78 -4.07 11.52
C TYR A 36 -0.59 -4.26 10.58
N LYS A 37 0.20 -5.30 10.78
CA LYS A 37 1.41 -5.54 10.01
C LYS A 37 1.58 -7.03 9.76
N ALA A 38 2.01 -7.38 8.55
CA ALA A 38 2.29 -8.77 8.20
C ALA A 38 3.35 -8.85 7.11
N LYS A 39 4.02 -9.99 7.04
CA LYS A 39 4.84 -10.36 5.89
C LYS A 39 4.07 -11.34 5.02
N LEU A 40 4.39 -11.35 3.74
CA LEU A 40 3.83 -12.31 2.80
C LEU A 40 4.60 -13.63 2.90
N SER A 41 3.89 -14.74 2.81
CA SER A 41 4.54 -16.05 2.86
C SER A 41 5.35 -16.31 1.59
N ASN A 42 6.36 -17.16 1.70
CA ASN A 42 7.15 -17.56 0.54
C ASN A 42 6.33 -18.35 -0.47
N GLU A 43 5.38 -19.14 0.00
CA GLU A 43 4.47 -19.89 -0.88
C GLU A 43 3.63 -18.96 -1.74
N LEU A 44 3.12 -17.87 -1.16
CA LEU A 44 2.39 -16.87 -1.91
C LEU A 44 3.27 -16.24 -2.99
N ILE A 45 4.49 -15.84 -2.63
CA ILE A 45 5.43 -15.22 -3.57
C ILE A 45 5.70 -16.14 -4.74
N LYS A 46 5.90 -17.42 -4.49
CA LYS A 46 6.12 -18.41 -5.55
C LYS A 46 4.91 -18.57 -6.46
N ARG A 47 3.71 -18.58 -5.90
CA ARG A 47 2.48 -18.70 -6.70
C ARG A 47 2.27 -17.50 -7.63
N VAL A 48 2.56 -16.29 -7.15
CA VAL A 48 2.32 -15.10 -7.96
C VAL A 48 3.42 -14.86 -9.00
N GLU A 49 4.60 -15.43 -8.84
CA GLU A 49 5.66 -15.31 -9.84
C GLU A 49 5.25 -15.83 -11.22
N GLU A 50 4.37 -16.83 -11.27
CA GLU A 50 3.88 -17.39 -12.51
C GLU A 50 2.72 -16.63 -13.13
N ARG A 51 2.17 -15.65 -12.43
CA ARG A 51 1.04 -14.85 -12.90
C ARG A 51 1.52 -13.71 -13.79
N PRO A 52 0.67 -13.25 -14.74
CA PRO A 52 1.01 -12.05 -15.51
C PRO A 52 1.24 -10.85 -14.61
N ASP A 53 2.25 -10.05 -14.94
CA ASP A 53 2.52 -8.83 -14.21
C ASP A 53 1.42 -7.80 -14.39
N GLY A 54 1.13 -7.07 -13.31
CA GLY A 54 0.31 -5.89 -13.40
C GLY A 54 1.08 -4.71 -13.98
N LYS A 55 0.47 -3.56 -13.96
CA LYS A 55 1.11 -2.33 -14.44
C LYS A 55 1.90 -1.70 -13.31
N LEU A 56 3.15 -1.37 -13.60
CA LEU A 56 4.02 -0.69 -12.65
C LEU A 56 4.05 0.81 -12.97
N VAL A 57 3.78 1.63 -11.96
CA VAL A 57 3.90 3.08 -12.07
C VAL A 57 4.98 3.53 -11.10
N LEU A 58 6.03 4.14 -11.63
CA LEU A 58 7.15 4.65 -10.84
C LEU A 58 6.97 6.14 -10.58
N MET A 59 7.01 6.53 -9.31
CA MET A 59 7.02 7.93 -8.92
C MET A 59 8.43 8.35 -8.57
N THR A 60 8.95 9.35 -9.26
CA THR A 60 10.30 9.84 -9.06
C THR A 60 10.31 11.36 -9.13
N ALA A 61 11.38 11.96 -8.67
CA ALA A 61 11.59 13.41 -8.77
C ALA A 61 12.93 13.70 -9.43
N ILE A 62 12.98 14.78 -10.21
CA ILE A 62 14.21 15.22 -10.87
C ILE A 62 15.20 15.71 -9.83
N ASN A 63 14.71 16.49 -8.86
CA ASN A 63 15.52 17.02 -7.76
C ASN A 63 14.96 16.57 -6.43
N GLN A 64 15.85 16.14 -5.53
CA GLN A 64 15.45 15.88 -4.16
C GLN A 64 15.33 17.19 -3.41
N THR A 65 14.23 17.37 -2.69
CA THR A 65 14.05 18.51 -1.81
C THR A 65 14.31 18.08 -0.36
N PRO A 66 14.70 19.00 0.53
CA PRO A 66 14.86 18.66 1.94
C PRO A 66 13.61 18.08 2.58
N ALA A 67 12.44 18.48 2.12
CA ALA A 67 11.17 17.97 2.63
C ALA A 67 10.80 16.58 2.07
N GLY A 68 11.23 16.26 0.87
CA GLY A 68 11.09 14.92 0.25
C GLY A 68 9.67 14.38 0.12
N GLU A 69 8.65 15.17 0.40
CA GLU A 69 7.29 14.69 0.64
C GLU A 69 6.40 14.66 -0.60
N GLY A 70 6.77 15.38 -1.65
CA GLY A 70 5.93 15.47 -2.84
C GLY A 70 5.72 14.14 -3.55
N LYS A 71 6.74 13.30 -3.61
CA LYS A 71 6.66 11.98 -4.23
C LYS A 71 5.72 11.06 -3.46
N THR A 72 5.87 11.00 -2.15
CA THR A 72 5.05 10.15 -1.29
C THR A 72 3.59 10.57 -1.34
N THR A 73 3.31 11.85 -1.20
CA THR A 73 1.94 12.38 -1.27
C THR A 73 1.30 12.08 -2.61
N THR A 74 2.02 12.27 -3.71
CA THR A 74 1.51 11.98 -5.05
C THR A 74 1.25 10.49 -5.24
N SER A 75 2.15 9.63 -4.75
CA SER A 75 1.98 8.18 -4.84
C SER A 75 0.74 7.71 -4.10
N ILE A 76 0.52 8.22 -2.88
CA ILE A 76 -0.65 7.88 -2.08
C ILE A 76 -1.93 8.35 -2.77
N GLY A 77 -1.95 9.59 -3.25
CA GLY A 77 -3.10 10.14 -3.96
C GLY A 77 -3.45 9.36 -5.21
N LEU A 78 -2.45 8.96 -6.00
CA LEU A 78 -2.65 8.18 -7.21
C LEU A 78 -3.22 6.79 -6.89
N ALA A 79 -2.68 6.11 -5.87
CA ALA A 79 -3.20 4.81 -5.47
C ALA A 79 -4.64 4.90 -4.98
N GLN A 80 -4.98 5.94 -4.20
CA GLN A 80 -6.34 6.17 -3.76
C GLN A 80 -7.29 6.42 -4.93
N ALA A 81 -6.82 7.18 -5.93
CA ALA A 81 -7.63 7.45 -7.12
C ALA A 81 -7.92 6.16 -7.90
N PHE A 82 -6.92 5.30 -8.08
CA PHE A 82 -7.13 4.00 -8.73
C PHE A 82 -8.14 3.14 -7.97
N CYS A 83 -8.04 3.11 -6.66
CA CYS A 83 -8.99 2.35 -5.84
C CYS A 83 -10.41 2.89 -5.96
N LYS A 84 -10.57 4.22 -6.01
CA LYS A 84 -11.88 4.83 -6.23
C LYS A 84 -12.47 4.49 -7.60
N MET A 85 -11.61 4.26 -8.59
CA MET A 85 -12.04 3.84 -9.93
C MET A 85 -12.33 2.34 -10.02
N GLY A 86 -12.26 1.62 -8.92
CA GLY A 86 -12.49 0.18 -8.88
C GLY A 86 -11.29 -0.66 -9.31
N LYS A 87 -10.11 -0.06 -9.40
CA LYS A 87 -8.89 -0.77 -9.73
C LYS A 87 -8.22 -1.30 -8.48
N LYS A 88 -7.48 -2.40 -8.60
CA LYS A 88 -6.65 -2.93 -7.52
C LYS A 88 -5.28 -2.28 -7.61
N ALA A 89 -4.90 -1.56 -6.58
CA ALA A 89 -3.63 -0.85 -6.54
C ALA A 89 -2.92 -1.12 -5.21
N ILE A 90 -1.60 -1.27 -5.28
CA ILE A 90 -0.75 -1.44 -4.11
C ILE A 90 0.37 -0.42 -4.18
N LEU A 91 0.68 0.17 -3.03
CA LEU A 91 1.81 1.08 -2.88
C LEU A 91 3.03 0.34 -2.38
N ALA A 92 4.18 0.65 -2.95
CA ALA A 92 5.48 0.28 -2.40
C ALA A 92 6.23 1.58 -2.14
N LEU A 93 6.29 1.96 -0.90
CA LEU A 93 6.96 3.19 -0.48
C LEU A 93 8.38 2.91 -0.04
N ARG A 94 9.29 3.78 -0.42
CA ARG A 94 10.67 3.74 0.06
C ARG A 94 10.87 4.93 1.00
N GLU A 95 10.96 4.62 2.26
CA GLU A 95 11.11 5.61 3.33
C GLU A 95 12.49 5.51 3.99
#